data_83056210a2b9acb30b57817cdd8cbbc5
#
_entry.id   83056210a2b9acb30b57817cdd8cbbc5
#
_cell.length_a   1.000
_cell.length_b   1.000
_cell.length_c   1.000
_cell.angle_alpha   90.00
_cell.angle_beta   90.00
_cell.angle_gamma   90.00
#
_symmetry.space_group_name_H-M   'P 1'
#
loop_
_entity.id
_entity.type
_entity.pdbx_description
1 polymer ?
#
loop_
_entity_poly.entity_id
_entity_poly.type
_entity_poly.pdbx_seq_one_letter_code
_entity_poly.pdbx_strand_id
1 'polypeptide(L)'
;MRLSEYASTRKTRGSYKMPRSVQQSIPIDRIYADGVWQSENVFSMMWQISDINYAMQSDAAKQNILTQLGTVYAGIPADCWMQVCIVSQRMDEKAFARDVLYHRENDGFDSLRAERNRQIKANARENGNVVQHKYIIVSTNKPGVKEARERFVQVQGHLLSAFSALECSVTPLDNRARLEVLHKFFRISEEGRFNFDFDNCAKLGQDFRDSIAPDCIRFCKKHIEIEDFYAKCMTISCLLYTSPSP
;
A
#
# COMPACT_ATOMS: atom_id res chain seq x y z
N MET A 1 2.26 12.00 -23.46
CA MET A 1 1.47 10.74 -23.50
C MET A 1 -0.01 11.09 -23.34
N ARG A 2 -0.84 10.87 -24.36
CA ARG A 2 -2.24 11.34 -24.34
C ARG A 2 -3.10 10.37 -23.56
N LEU A 3 -3.86 10.85 -22.57
CA LEU A 3 -4.84 10.07 -21.79
C LEU A 3 -5.87 9.31 -22.65
N SER A 4 -6.06 9.74 -23.92
CA SER A 4 -6.89 9.05 -24.90
C SER A 4 -6.35 7.69 -25.34
N GLU A 5 -5.05 7.46 -25.31
CA GLU A 5 -4.44 6.15 -25.62
C GLU A 5 -4.57 5.18 -24.47
N TYR A 6 -4.58 5.67 -23.23
CA TYR A 6 -4.83 4.86 -22.04
C TYR A 6 -6.27 4.36 -21.99
N ALA A 7 -7.23 5.14 -22.49
CA ALA A 7 -8.63 4.73 -22.58
C ALA A 7 -8.92 3.82 -23.78
N SER A 8 -8.10 3.86 -24.86
CA SER A 8 -8.32 3.07 -26.09
C SER A 8 -7.83 1.62 -25.94
N THR A 9 -6.80 1.36 -25.13
CA THR A 9 -6.35 0.00 -24.81
C THR A 9 -7.33 -0.80 -23.97
N ARG A 10 -8.29 -0.16 -23.31
CA ARG A 10 -9.40 -0.81 -22.61
C ARG A 10 -10.59 -1.21 -23.50
N LYS A 11 -10.52 -1.01 -24.80
CA LYS A 11 -11.62 -1.28 -25.74
C LYS A 11 -11.71 -2.68 -26.32
N THR A 12 -10.90 -3.64 -25.91
CA THR A 12 -11.29 -5.04 -26.01
C THR A 12 -12.23 -5.34 -24.85
N ARG A 13 -13.49 -5.01 -25.01
CA ARG A 13 -14.60 -5.53 -24.20
C ARG A 13 -14.67 -7.05 -24.42
N GLY A 14 -13.75 -7.80 -23.83
CA GLY A 14 -14.06 -9.16 -23.44
C GLY A 14 -15.26 -9.05 -22.51
N SER A 15 -16.31 -9.83 -22.78
CA SER A 15 -17.49 -9.83 -21.92
C SER A 15 -17.05 -9.99 -20.47
N TYR A 16 -17.32 -8.98 -19.63
CA TYR A 16 -17.01 -9.06 -18.20
C TYR A 16 -17.69 -10.32 -17.66
N LYS A 17 -16.90 -11.30 -17.30
CA LYS A 17 -17.39 -12.51 -16.63
C LYS A 17 -17.50 -12.21 -15.16
N MET A 18 -18.71 -12.25 -14.64
CA MET A 18 -18.96 -12.07 -13.22
C MET A 18 -18.18 -13.13 -12.43
N PRO A 19 -17.36 -12.75 -11.43
CA PRO A 19 -16.65 -13.69 -10.59
C PRO A 19 -17.63 -14.66 -9.91
N ARG A 20 -17.29 -15.94 -9.88
CA ARG A 20 -18.13 -16.99 -9.25
C ARG A 20 -17.73 -17.22 -7.78
N SER A 21 -16.58 -16.71 -7.36
CA SER A 21 -16.10 -16.79 -5.99
C SER A 21 -15.42 -15.48 -5.59
N VAL A 22 -15.23 -15.26 -4.30
CA VAL A 22 -14.52 -14.10 -3.76
C VAL A 22 -13.08 -14.06 -4.26
N GLN A 23 -12.39 -15.21 -4.28
CA GLN A 23 -11.01 -15.32 -4.79
C GLN A 23 -10.90 -14.85 -6.25
N GLN A 24 -11.90 -15.17 -7.08
CA GLN A 24 -11.92 -14.74 -8.49
C GLN A 24 -12.13 -13.23 -8.65
N SER A 25 -12.67 -12.56 -7.64
CA SER A 25 -12.82 -11.09 -7.65
C SER A 25 -11.52 -10.37 -7.34
N ILE A 26 -10.50 -11.07 -6.80
CA ILE A 26 -9.17 -10.52 -6.50
C ILE A 26 -8.29 -10.65 -7.76
N PRO A 27 -7.95 -9.54 -8.42
CA PRO A 27 -7.29 -9.56 -9.73
C PRO A 27 -5.77 -9.78 -9.61
N ILE A 28 -5.35 -10.80 -8.90
CA ILE A 28 -3.94 -11.21 -8.77
C ILE A 28 -3.83 -12.63 -9.26
N ASP A 29 -3.10 -12.86 -10.37
CA ASP A 29 -2.99 -14.17 -10.98
C ASP A 29 -1.85 -14.99 -10.40
N ARG A 30 -0.70 -14.33 -10.13
CA ARG A 30 0.51 -14.99 -9.64
C ARG A 30 1.28 -14.11 -8.69
N ILE A 31 1.92 -14.75 -7.72
CA ILE A 31 2.91 -14.15 -6.81
C ILE A 31 4.24 -14.90 -6.99
N TYR A 32 5.35 -14.16 -7.02
CA TYR A 32 6.69 -14.72 -7.18
C TYR A 32 7.48 -14.56 -5.88
N ALA A 33 8.43 -15.45 -5.61
CA ALA A 33 9.19 -15.50 -4.37
C ALA A 33 9.87 -14.18 -3.96
N ASP A 34 10.19 -13.36 -4.93
CA ASP A 34 10.85 -12.05 -4.78
C ASP A 34 9.89 -10.87 -4.51
N GLY A 35 8.60 -11.14 -4.26
CA GLY A 35 7.59 -10.12 -4.01
C GLY A 35 7.01 -9.46 -5.27
N VAL A 36 7.41 -9.89 -6.47
CA VAL A 36 6.76 -9.48 -7.72
C VAL A 36 5.40 -10.16 -7.84
N TRP A 37 4.38 -9.41 -8.20
CA TRP A 37 3.03 -9.92 -8.47
C TRP A 37 2.66 -9.70 -9.92
N GLN A 38 1.84 -10.60 -10.45
CA GLN A 38 1.30 -10.52 -11.80
C GLN A 38 -0.22 -10.47 -11.77
N SER A 39 -0.77 -9.55 -12.55
CA SER A 39 -2.19 -9.42 -12.83
C SER A 39 -2.35 -9.27 -14.34
N GLU A 40 -2.90 -10.28 -15.00
CA GLU A 40 -2.92 -10.37 -16.46
C GLU A 40 -1.49 -10.21 -17.04
N ASN A 41 -1.27 -9.14 -17.82
CA ASN A 41 0.01 -8.81 -18.44
C ASN A 41 0.82 -7.75 -17.69
N VAL A 42 0.39 -7.39 -16.48
CA VAL A 42 1.02 -6.34 -15.67
C VAL A 42 1.74 -6.97 -14.49
N PHE A 43 3.01 -6.64 -14.34
CA PHE A 43 3.79 -6.98 -13.17
C PHE A 43 3.88 -5.79 -12.24
N SER A 44 3.87 -6.03 -10.94
CA SER A 44 3.96 -4.99 -9.92
C SER A 44 4.88 -5.37 -8.78
N MET A 45 5.53 -4.35 -8.20
CA MET A 45 6.29 -4.46 -6.97
C MET A 45 5.89 -3.33 -6.04
N MET A 46 6.02 -3.54 -4.72
CA MET A 46 5.55 -2.62 -3.70
C MET A 46 6.66 -2.32 -2.69
N TRP A 47 6.78 -1.06 -2.32
CA TRP A 47 7.71 -0.58 -1.30
C TRP A 47 6.95 0.18 -0.24
N GLN A 48 7.32 -0.02 1.02
CA GLN A 48 6.89 0.82 2.12
C GLN A 48 7.84 2.00 2.25
N ILE A 49 7.30 3.18 2.49
CA ILE A 49 8.07 4.39 2.74
C ILE A 49 7.79 4.91 4.15
N SER A 50 8.82 5.45 4.81
CA SER A 50 8.65 6.12 6.09
C SER A 50 8.07 7.53 5.90
N ASP A 51 7.65 8.14 7.01
CA ASP A 51 7.16 9.51 6.99
C ASP A 51 8.28 10.52 6.73
N ILE A 52 7.91 11.61 6.05
CA ILE A 52 8.74 12.80 5.88
C ILE A 52 8.38 13.76 7.01
N ASN A 53 9.37 14.24 7.76
CA ASN A 53 9.14 15.28 8.74
C ASN A 53 8.96 16.64 8.03
N TYR A 54 7.75 16.87 7.51
CA TYR A 54 7.42 18.09 6.77
C TYR A 54 6.91 19.22 7.68
N ALA A 55 6.10 18.88 8.67
CA ALA A 55 5.35 19.88 9.47
C ALA A 55 6.25 20.83 10.25
N MET A 56 7.37 20.33 10.77
CA MET A 56 8.30 21.09 11.61
C MET A 56 9.44 21.79 10.84
N GLN A 57 9.43 21.69 9.51
CA GLN A 57 10.48 22.26 8.66
C GLN A 57 10.25 23.74 8.35
N SER A 58 11.34 24.48 8.09
CA SER A 58 11.28 25.85 7.56
C SER A 58 10.68 25.86 6.15
N ASP A 59 10.20 27.00 5.69
CA ASP A 59 9.58 27.11 4.36
C ASP A 59 10.57 26.78 3.23
N ALA A 60 11.84 27.17 3.39
CA ALA A 60 12.89 26.80 2.44
C ALA A 60 13.10 25.26 2.40
N ALA A 61 13.12 24.59 3.56
CA ALA A 61 13.24 23.14 3.64
C ALA A 61 12.01 22.43 3.05
N LYS A 62 10.80 22.94 3.29
CA LYS A 62 9.55 22.44 2.68
C LYS A 62 9.60 22.52 1.17
N GLN A 63 10.12 23.61 0.62
CA GLN A 63 10.25 23.81 -0.81
C GLN A 63 11.28 22.84 -1.42
N ASN A 64 12.38 22.59 -0.72
CA ASN A 64 13.36 21.58 -1.12
C ASN A 64 12.75 20.16 -1.11
N ILE A 65 11.98 19.78 -0.07
CA ILE A 65 11.26 18.50 -0.02
C ILE A 65 10.35 18.33 -1.23
N LEU A 66 9.57 19.35 -1.61
CA LEU A 66 8.71 19.29 -2.79
C LEU A 66 9.50 19.11 -4.09
N THR A 67 10.63 19.79 -4.22
CA THR A 67 11.53 19.64 -5.38
C THR A 67 12.10 18.22 -5.44
N GLN A 68 12.55 17.68 -4.32
CA GLN A 68 13.06 16.31 -4.22
C GLN A 68 11.97 15.26 -4.51
N LEU A 69 10.74 15.46 -4.04
CA LEU A 69 9.61 14.61 -4.43
C LEU A 69 9.36 14.66 -5.94
N GLY A 70 9.53 15.82 -6.58
CA GLY A 70 9.48 15.95 -8.03
C GLY A 70 10.49 15.04 -8.74
N THR A 71 11.71 14.91 -8.20
CA THR A 71 12.72 13.99 -8.76
C THR A 71 12.36 12.53 -8.62
N VAL A 72 11.68 12.14 -7.53
CA VAL A 72 11.15 10.77 -7.35
C VAL A 72 10.23 10.41 -8.52
N TYR A 73 9.28 11.29 -8.84
CA TYR A 73 8.32 11.05 -9.93
C TYR A 73 8.98 11.08 -11.30
N ALA A 74 9.89 12.04 -11.53
CA ALA A 74 10.57 12.20 -12.81
C ALA A 74 11.50 11.04 -13.17
N GLY A 75 12.02 10.34 -12.17
CA GLY A 75 12.91 9.20 -12.38
C GLY A 75 12.21 7.85 -12.62
N ILE A 76 10.89 7.81 -12.57
CA ILE A 76 10.15 6.59 -12.91
C ILE A 76 10.16 6.41 -14.43
N PRO A 77 10.59 5.23 -14.94
CA PRO A 77 10.65 4.99 -16.38
C PRO A 77 9.29 5.15 -17.06
N ALA A 78 9.30 5.63 -18.31
CA ALA A 78 8.08 5.92 -19.08
C ALA A 78 7.20 4.68 -19.36
N ASP A 79 7.77 3.49 -19.27
CA ASP A 79 7.06 2.20 -19.40
C ASP A 79 6.55 1.66 -18.06
N CYS A 80 6.60 2.47 -17.02
CA CYS A 80 6.10 2.13 -15.69
C CYS A 80 4.99 3.09 -15.24
N TRP A 81 4.11 2.59 -14.39
CA TRP A 81 3.13 3.38 -13.67
C TRP A 81 3.46 3.35 -12.18
N MET A 82 3.47 4.52 -11.57
CA MET A 82 3.64 4.63 -10.12
C MET A 82 2.32 5.00 -9.47
N GLN A 83 1.98 4.30 -8.41
CA GLN A 83 0.83 4.57 -7.55
C GLN A 83 1.33 4.78 -6.13
N VAL A 84 0.90 5.88 -5.51
CA VAL A 84 1.07 6.09 -4.07
C VAL A 84 -0.19 5.61 -3.36
N CYS A 85 -0.02 4.74 -2.39
CA CYS A 85 -1.10 4.18 -1.61
C CYS A 85 -0.91 4.56 -0.13
N ILE A 86 -1.91 5.19 0.46
CA ILE A 86 -1.94 5.51 1.89
C ILE A 86 -3.03 4.66 2.52
N VAL A 87 -2.64 3.79 3.43
CA VAL A 87 -3.55 2.89 4.14
C VAL A 87 -3.65 3.34 5.58
N SER A 88 -4.85 3.77 5.96
CA SER A 88 -5.17 4.12 7.34
C SER A 88 -5.77 2.90 8.03
N GLN A 89 -5.14 2.46 9.10
CA GLN A 89 -5.56 1.29 9.87
C GLN A 89 -5.79 1.68 11.31
N ARG A 90 -6.68 0.96 11.99
CA ARG A 90 -6.77 1.07 13.45
C ARG A 90 -5.45 0.63 14.08
N MET A 91 -5.03 1.34 15.08
CA MET A 91 -3.83 1.03 15.84
C MET A 91 -4.02 -0.29 16.59
N ASP A 92 -3.12 -1.24 16.42
CA ASP A 92 -3.06 -2.42 17.28
C ASP A 92 -2.63 -1.98 18.69
N GLU A 93 -3.55 -2.05 19.66
CA GLU A 93 -3.29 -1.61 21.03
C GLU A 93 -2.18 -2.42 21.71
N LYS A 94 -2.01 -3.70 21.36
CA LYS A 94 -0.95 -4.54 21.92
C LYS A 94 0.42 -4.19 21.37
N ALA A 95 0.51 -4.02 20.04
CA ALA A 95 1.73 -3.55 19.39
C ALA A 95 2.12 -2.15 19.87
N PHE A 96 1.16 -1.24 19.94
CA PHE A 96 1.36 0.11 20.48
C PHE A 96 1.86 0.09 21.93
N ALA A 97 1.26 -0.74 22.78
CA ALA A 97 1.68 -0.86 24.17
C ALA A 97 3.11 -1.40 24.30
N ARG A 98 3.50 -2.34 23.44
CA ARG A 98 4.84 -2.93 23.44
C ARG A 98 5.91 -1.98 22.89
N ASP A 99 5.60 -1.28 21.80
CA ASP A 99 6.62 -0.60 20.99
C ASP A 99 6.72 0.90 21.31
N VAL A 100 5.68 1.51 21.90
CA VAL A 100 5.60 2.95 22.12
C VAL A 100 5.53 3.33 23.60
N LEU A 101 4.92 2.51 24.44
CA LEU A 101 4.77 2.84 25.85
C LEU A 101 6.01 2.44 26.66
N TYR A 102 6.35 3.28 27.62
CA TYR A 102 7.43 3.00 28.57
C TYR A 102 7.04 1.82 29.48
N HIS A 103 7.92 0.85 29.58
CA HIS A 103 7.76 -0.27 30.50
C HIS A 103 8.17 0.10 31.95
N ARG A 104 7.65 -0.64 32.90
CA ARG A 104 8.06 -0.52 34.31
C ARG A 104 9.44 -1.11 34.49
N GLU A 105 10.34 -0.37 35.18
CA GLU A 105 11.70 -0.82 35.47
C GLU A 105 11.99 -0.94 36.98
N ASN A 106 11.02 -0.55 37.83
CA ASN A 106 11.13 -0.58 39.30
C ASN A 106 12.32 0.25 39.85
N ASP A 107 12.65 1.36 39.18
CA ASP A 107 13.78 2.24 39.47
C ASP A 107 13.39 3.55 40.19
N GLY A 108 12.15 3.65 40.69
CA GLY A 108 11.62 4.85 41.34
C GLY A 108 11.03 5.89 40.37
N PHE A 109 11.21 5.75 39.03
CA PHE A 109 10.65 6.65 38.03
C PHE A 109 9.36 6.12 37.37
N ASP A 110 8.81 5.04 37.87
CA ASP A 110 7.62 4.42 37.28
C ASP A 110 6.37 5.30 37.31
N SER A 111 6.27 6.22 38.28
CA SER A 111 5.20 7.20 38.32
C SER A 111 5.25 8.19 37.15
N LEU A 112 6.45 8.63 36.78
CA LEU A 112 6.68 9.52 35.64
C LEU A 112 6.42 8.78 34.32
N ARG A 113 6.86 7.52 34.19
CA ARG A 113 6.55 6.68 33.03
C ARG A 113 5.05 6.49 32.88
N ALA A 114 4.33 6.22 33.98
CA ALA A 114 2.87 6.07 33.97
C ALA A 114 2.16 7.35 33.52
N GLU A 115 2.60 8.51 34.00
CA GLU A 115 2.06 9.82 33.58
C GLU A 115 2.33 10.07 32.10
N ARG A 116 3.56 9.84 31.64
CA ARG A 116 3.92 9.98 30.23
C ARG A 116 3.10 9.04 29.34
N ASN A 117 2.93 7.79 29.75
CA ASN A 117 2.09 6.84 29.04
C ASN A 117 0.62 7.28 28.95
N ARG A 118 0.11 7.93 29.99
CA ARG A 118 -1.24 8.51 29.98
C ARG A 118 -1.38 9.59 28.93
N GLN A 119 -0.40 10.51 28.84
CA GLN A 119 -0.37 11.57 27.82
C GLN A 119 -0.27 10.97 26.40
N ILE A 120 0.62 9.99 26.19
CA ILE A 120 0.78 9.32 24.89
C ILE A 120 -0.55 8.67 24.46
N LYS A 121 -1.23 7.96 25.37
CA LYS A 121 -2.53 7.35 25.10
C LYS A 121 -3.62 8.38 24.81
N ALA A 122 -3.62 9.51 25.51
CA ALA A 122 -4.57 10.59 25.26
C ALA A 122 -4.38 11.17 23.86
N ASN A 123 -3.14 11.50 23.48
CA ASN A 123 -2.83 12.00 22.12
C ASN A 123 -3.19 11.00 21.03
N ALA A 124 -2.94 9.69 21.23
CA ALA A 124 -3.34 8.66 20.29
C ALA A 124 -4.85 8.60 20.09
N ARG A 125 -5.63 8.75 21.17
CA ARG A 125 -7.11 8.79 21.13
C ARG A 125 -7.63 10.03 20.41
N GLU A 126 -7.04 11.20 20.65
CA GLU A 126 -7.39 12.44 19.95
C GLU A 126 -7.18 12.33 18.44
N ASN A 127 -6.14 11.60 18.01
CA ASN A 127 -5.87 11.28 16.61
C ASN A 127 -6.68 10.07 16.07
N GLY A 128 -7.73 9.64 16.79
CA GLY A 128 -8.65 8.58 16.36
C GLY A 128 -8.07 7.16 16.39
N ASN A 129 -6.96 6.94 17.07
CA ASN A 129 -6.27 5.63 17.11
C ASN A 129 -5.97 5.04 15.72
N VAL A 130 -5.59 5.90 14.77
CA VAL A 130 -5.31 5.50 13.39
C VAL A 130 -3.82 5.65 13.10
N VAL A 131 -3.23 4.61 12.52
CA VAL A 131 -1.87 4.63 11.97
C VAL A 131 -1.96 4.62 10.45
N GLN A 132 -1.17 5.48 9.82
CA GLN A 132 -1.07 5.55 8.36
C GLN A 132 0.21 4.87 7.89
N HIS A 133 0.05 3.93 6.97
CA HIS A 133 1.15 3.31 6.25
C HIS A 133 1.16 3.83 4.82
N LYS A 134 2.34 4.16 4.34
CA LYS A 134 2.53 4.72 2.99
C LYS A 134 3.32 3.75 2.13
N TYR A 135 2.80 3.53 0.94
CA TYR A 135 3.38 2.58 0.00
C TYR A 135 3.51 3.20 -1.39
N ILE A 136 4.54 2.79 -2.09
CA ILE A 136 4.69 3.02 -3.52
C ILE A 136 4.53 1.68 -4.21
N ILE A 137 3.65 1.64 -5.20
CA ILE A 137 3.47 0.49 -6.07
C ILE A 137 3.90 0.92 -7.47
N VAL A 138 4.86 0.21 -8.04
CA VAL A 138 5.26 0.42 -9.42
C VAL A 138 4.84 -0.79 -10.23
N SER A 139 4.20 -0.52 -11.35
CA SER A 139 3.69 -1.52 -12.28
C SER A 139 4.30 -1.31 -13.66
N THR A 140 4.52 -2.41 -14.38
CA THR A 140 5.04 -2.40 -15.75
C THR A 140 4.41 -3.48 -16.59
N ASN A 141 4.23 -3.22 -17.88
CA ASN A 141 3.74 -4.20 -18.85
C ASN A 141 4.93 -4.72 -19.67
N LYS A 142 5.62 -5.73 -19.15
CA LYS A 142 6.73 -6.40 -19.84
C LYS A 142 6.29 -7.77 -20.36
N PRO A 143 6.93 -8.30 -21.41
CA PRO A 143 6.56 -9.59 -21.99
C PRO A 143 6.77 -10.76 -21.03
N GLY A 144 7.66 -10.62 -20.05
CA GLY A 144 7.93 -11.67 -19.07
C GLY A 144 8.37 -11.14 -17.72
N VAL A 145 8.35 -12.04 -16.72
CA VAL A 145 8.75 -11.72 -15.34
C VAL A 145 10.22 -11.34 -15.21
N LYS A 146 11.08 -11.89 -16.09
CA LYS A 146 12.53 -11.59 -16.06
C LYS A 146 12.79 -10.14 -16.39
N GLU A 147 12.21 -9.65 -17.48
CA GLU A 147 12.31 -8.26 -17.92
C GLU A 147 11.66 -7.29 -16.92
N ALA A 148 10.57 -7.73 -16.29
CA ALA A 148 9.94 -6.98 -15.22
C ALA A 148 10.86 -6.84 -13.99
N ARG A 149 11.55 -7.92 -13.58
CA ARG A 149 12.53 -7.90 -12.49
C ARG A 149 13.67 -6.94 -12.76
N GLU A 150 14.26 -7.00 -13.94
CA GLU A 150 15.33 -6.08 -14.34
C GLU A 150 14.85 -4.61 -14.24
N ARG A 151 13.63 -4.34 -14.64
CA ARG A 151 13.02 -3.01 -14.50
C ARG A 151 12.83 -2.62 -13.03
N PHE A 152 12.35 -3.51 -12.19
CA PHE A 152 12.16 -3.22 -10.76
C PHE A 152 13.46 -3.00 -10.01
N VAL A 153 14.55 -3.66 -10.38
CA VAL A 153 15.89 -3.37 -9.82
C VAL A 153 16.31 -1.93 -10.12
N GLN A 154 16.10 -1.45 -11.36
CA GLN A 154 16.39 -0.06 -11.73
C GLN A 154 15.53 0.93 -10.93
N VAL A 155 14.21 0.64 -10.83
CA VAL A 155 13.28 1.48 -10.06
C VAL A 155 13.67 1.50 -8.59
N GLN A 156 14.00 0.37 -8.00
CA GLN A 156 14.44 0.29 -6.61
C GLN A 156 15.69 1.13 -6.34
N GLY A 157 16.70 1.06 -7.22
CA GLY A 157 17.89 1.90 -7.09
C GLY A 157 17.56 3.39 -7.12
N HIS A 158 16.67 3.80 -8.04
CA HIS A 158 16.19 5.17 -8.10
C HIS A 158 15.43 5.60 -6.84
N LEU A 159 14.47 4.79 -6.38
CA LEU A 159 13.68 5.08 -5.18
C LEU A 159 14.57 5.20 -3.93
N LEU A 160 15.51 4.27 -3.73
CA LEU A 160 16.45 4.31 -2.61
C LEU A 160 17.28 5.60 -2.61
N SER A 161 17.83 5.98 -3.77
CA SER A 161 18.63 7.21 -3.90
C SER A 161 17.79 8.46 -3.64
N ALA A 162 16.61 8.55 -4.26
CA ALA A 162 15.77 9.74 -4.17
C ALA A 162 15.16 9.94 -2.77
N PHE A 163 14.71 8.86 -2.11
CA PHE A 163 14.17 8.95 -0.76
C PHE A 163 15.25 9.10 0.31
N SER A 164 16.47 8.60 0.08
CA SER A 164 17.61 8.88 0.97
C SER A 164 17.90 10.38 1.06
N ALA A 165 17.75 11.12 -0.04
CA ALA A 165 17.90 12.57 -0.05
C ALA A 165 16.79 13.31 0.76
N LEU A 166 15.67 12.62 1.03
CA LEU A 166 14.57 13.08 1.86
C LEU A 166 14.64 12.57 3.32
N GLU A 167 15.73 11.92 3.68
CA GLU A 167 15.92 11.25 4.98
C GLU A 167 14.83 10.20 5.28
N CYS A 168 14.27 9.60 4.23
CA CYS A 168 13.22 8.58 4.31
C CYS A 168 13.76 7.19 3.96
N SER A 169 13.27 6.20 4.69
CA SER A 169 13.53 4.80 4.35
C SER A 169 12.55 4.29 3.30
N VAL A 170 13.07 3.42 2.42
CA VAL A 170 12.29 2.70 1.41
C VAL A 170 12.61 1.22 1.57
N THR A 171 11.60 0.41 1.86
CA THR A 171 11.76 -1.02 2.09
C THR A 171 10.88 -1.80 1.11
N PRO A 172 11.45 -2.68 0.28
CA PRO A 172 10.65 -3.55 -0.59
C PRO A 172 9.84 -4.52 0.27
N LEU A 173 8.59 -4.75 -0.11
CA LEU A 173 7.73 -5.71 0.54
C LEU A 173 7.80 -7.06 -0.15
N ASP A 174 7.98 -8.11 0.64
CA ASP A 174 7.85 -9.49 0.21
C ASP A 174 6.36 -9.90 0.05
N ASN A 175 6.12 -11.13 -0.37
CA ASN A 175 4.77 -11.63 -0.53
C ASN A 175 3.95 -11.61 0.74
N ARG A 176 4.57 -11.98 1.87
CA ARG A 176 3.88 -12.02 3.16
C ARG A 176 3.42 -10.63 3.56
N ALA A 177 4.32 -9.64 3.53
CA ALA A 177 4.01 -8.27 3.88
C ALA A 177 2.95 -7.64 2.94
N ARG A 178 3.04 -7.90 1.62
CA ARG A 178 2.04 -7.43 0.66
C ARG A 178 0.67 -8.05 0.88
N LEU A 179 0.61 -9.36 1.12
CA LEU A 179 -0.65 -10.05 1.42
C LEU A 179 -1.23 -9.59 2.76
N GLU A 180 -0.39 -9.31 3.76
CA GLU A 180 -0.85 -8.77 5.04
C GLU A 180 -1.54 -7.41 4.89
N VAL A 181 -1.04 -6.53 4.02
CA VAL A 181 -1.71 -5.25 3.71
C VAL A 181 -3.11 -5.49 3.15
N LEU A 182 -3.27 -6.44 2.23
CA LEU A 182 -4.59 -6.78 1.67
C LEU A 182 -5.48 -7.52 2.66
N HIS A 183 -4.91 -8.40 3.49
CA HIS A 183 -5.65 -9.08 4.55
C HIS A 183 -6.30 -8.07 5.50
N LYS A 184 -5.53 -7.10 5.98
CA LYS A 184 -6.04 -6.02 6.84
C LYS A 184 -7.11 -5.15 6.18
N PHE A 185 -7.09 -5.04 4.85
CA PHE A 185 -8.12 -4.34 4.09
C PHE A 185 -9.40 -5.15 3.93
N PHE A 186 -9.29 -6.45 3.64
CA PHE A 186 -10.45 -7.30 3.37
C PHE A 186 -11.04 -7.96 4.62
N ARG A 187 -10.22 -8.24 5.64
CA ARG A 187 -10.62 -8.91 6.89
C ARG A 187 -10.44 -8.00 8.10
N ILE A 188 -11.21 -6.92 8.15
CA ILE A 188 -11.10 -5.86 9.16
C ILE A 188 -11.33 -6.39 10.60
N SER A 189 -12.16 -7.43 10.77
CA SER A 189 -12.46 -8.03 12.06
C SER A 189 -11.40 -9.03 12.54
N GLU A 190 -10.52 -9.48 11.66
CA GLU A 190 -9.51 -10.51 11.93
C GLU A 190 -8.07 -9.99 11.96
N GLU A 191 -7.89 -8.71 12.22
CA GLU A 191 -6.59 -8.10 12.40
C GLU A 191 -5.74 -8.89 13.40
N GLY A 192 -4.64 -9.50 12.96
CA GLY A 192 -3.76 -10.33 13.79
C GLY A 192 -3.87 -11.84 13.57
N ARG A 193 -4.81 -12.34 12.77
CA ARG A 193 -4.90 -13.77 12.41
C ARG A 193 -4.23 -14.10 11.07
N PHE A 194 -3.53 -13.14 10.46
CA PHE A 194 -2.86 -13.37 9.19
C PHE A 194 -1.74 -14.41 9.35
N ASN A 195 -1.87 -15.49 8.61
CA ASN A 195 -0.84 -16.52 8.50
C ASN A 195 -0.67 -16.91 7.03
N PHE A 196 0.52 -16.67 6.50
CA PHE A 196 0.88 -17.04 5.14
C PHE A 196 2.33 -17.52 5.11
N ASP A 197 2.54 -18.67 4.47
CA ASP A 197 3.83 -19.26 4.20
C ASP A 197 3.91 -19.57 2.69
N PHE A 198 4.81 -18.86 2.01
CA PHE A 198 4.97 -18.96 0.57
C PHE A 198 5.41 -20.38 0.14
N ASP A 199 6.35 -20.99 0.88
CA ASP A 199 6.90 -22.29 0.52
C ASP A 199 5.86 -23.40 0.68
N ASN A 200 5.07 -23.35 1.74
CA ASN A 200 3.98 -24.29 1.95
C ASN A 200 2.86 -24.09 0.91
N CYS A 201 2.50 -22.86 0.61
CA CYS A 201 1.52 -22.54 -0.42
C CYS A 201 1.96 -23.09 -1.80
N ALA A 202 3.22 -22.88 -2.18
CA ALA A 202 3.77 -23.36 -3.44
C ALA A 202 3.84 -24.90 -3.50
N LYS A 203 4.23 -25.56 -2.40
CA LYS A 203 4.35 -27.03 -2.32
C LYS A 203 2.99 -27.74 -2.30
N LEU A 204 2.01 -27.18 -1.61
CA LEU A 204 0.69 -27.79 -1.45
C LEU A 204 -0.30 -27.38 -2.56
N GLY A 205 0.07 -26.45 -3.43
CA GLY A 205 -0.80 -25.94 -4.48
C GLY A 205 -2.03 -25.19 -3.94
N GLN A 206 -1.91 -24.60 -2.75
CA GLN A 206 -2.98 -23.78 -2.16
C GLN A 206 -3.10 -22.44 -2.89
N ASP A 207 -4.32 -21.95 -3.00
CA ASP A 207 -4.53 -20.61 -3.55
C ASP A 207 -4.14 -19.55 -2.49
N PHE A 208 -3.11 -18.78 -2.78
CA PHE A 208 -2.66 -17.70 -1.88
C PHE A 208 -3.76 -16.68 -1.57
N ARG A 209 -4.77 -16.56 -2.45
CA ARG A 209 -5.92 -15.66 -2.26
C ARG A 209 -6.79 -16.06 -1.08
N ASP A 210 -6.75 -17.32 -0.66
CA ASP A 210 -7.48 -17.79 0.53
C ASP A 210 -6.98 -17.13 1.82
N SER A 211 -5.72 -16.67 1.84
CA SER A 211 -5.16 -15.96 2.99
C SER A 211 -5.70 -14.53 3.15
N ILE A 212 -6.28 -13.95 2.11
CA ILE A 212 -6.74 -12.56 2.08
C ILE A 212 -8.23 -12.42 1.74
N ALA A 213 -8.84 -13.43 1.14
CA ALA A 213 -10.24 -13.36 0.72
C ALA A 213 -11.17 -13.31 1.93
N PRO A 214 -12.09 -12.34 2.02
CA PRO A 214 -13.14 -12.35 3.03
C PRO A 214 -14.16 -13.45 2.75
N ASP A 215 -14.97 -13.82 3.73
CA ASP A 215 -15.95 -14.88 3.57
C ASP A 215 -17.08 -14.48 2.63
N CYS A 216 -17.42 -13.20 2.58
CA CYS A 216 -18.45 -12.68 1.68
C CYS A 216 -18.12 -11.29 1.15
N ILE A 217 -18.31 -11.09 -0.15
CA ILE A 217 -18.35 -9.76 -0.80
C ILE A 217 -19.65 -9.64 -1.58
N ARG A 218 -20.41 -8.56 -1.33
CA ARG A 218 -21.61 -8.22 -2.08
C ARG A 218 -21.48 -6.86 -2.74
N PHE A 219 -21.59 -6.80 -4.05
CA PHE A 219 -21.56 -5.56 -4.80
C PHE A 219 -22.97 -4.97 -4.91
N CYS A 220 -23.21 -3.88 -4.20
CA CYS A 220 -24.46 -3.12 -4.24
C CYS A 220 -24.31 -1.89 -5.16
N LYS A 221 -25.43 -1.25 -5.54
CA LYS A 221 -25.42 -0.07 -6.43
C LYS A 221 -24.64 1.13 -5.87
N LYS A 222 -24.59 1.30 -4.56
CA LYS A 222 -24.03 2.49 -3.90
C LYS A 222 -22.85 2.18 -2.97
N HIS A 223 -22.62 0.94 -2.63
CA HIS A 223 -21.58 0.48 -1.71
C HIS A 223 -21.21 -0.98 -2.00
N ILE A 224 -20.15 -1.43 -1.39
CA ILE A 224 -19.73 -2.82 -1.36
C ILE A 224 -19.89 -3.28 0.09
N GLU A 225 -20.50 -4.44 0.29
CA GLU A 225 -20.54 -5.11 1.58
C GLU A 225 -19.41 -6.12 1.64
N ILE A 226 -18.56 -6.02 2.64
CA ILE A 226 -17.48 -6.96 2.90
C ILE A 226 -17.72 -7.48 4.31
N GLU A 227 -18.18 -8.72 4.43
CA GLU A 227 -18.64 -9.28 5.73
C GLU A 227 -19.65 -8.33 6.39
N ASP A 228 -19.35 -7.83 7.60
CA ASP A 228 -20.19 -6.88 8.36
C ASP A 228 -19.87 -5.41 8.09
N PHE A 229 -18.99 -5.11 7.13
CA PHE A 229 -18.55 -3.76 6.84
C PHE A 229 -19.07 -3.23 5.50
N TYR A 230 -19.25 -1.92 5.45
CA TYR A 230 -19.61 -1.22 4.23
C TYR A 230 -18.42 -0.47 3.67
N ALA A 231 -18.08 -0.74 2.42
CA ALA A 231 -17.03 -0.04 1.69
C ALA A 231 -17.63 0.81 0.56
N LYS A 232 -17.05 1.99 0.32
CA LYS A 232 -17.42 2.86 -0.78
C LYS A 232 -16.16 3.33 -1.49
N CYS A 233 -16.12 3.11 -2.80
CA CYS A 233 -15.06 3.66 -3.64
C CYS A 233 -15.49 5.05 -4.13
N MET A 234 -14.62 6.04 -3.94
CA MET A 234 -14.78 7.38 -4.49
C MET A 234 -13.60 7.67 -5.40
N THR A 235 -13.88 8.12 -6.61
CA THR A 235 -12.85 8.51 -7.58
C THR A 235 -12.91 10.00 -7.80
N ILE A 236 -11.78 10.68 -7.59
CA ILE A 236 -11.62 12.09 -7.94
C ILE A 236 -10.70 12.11 -9.16
N SER A 237 -11.23 12.56 -10.28
CA SER A 237 -10.45 12.75 -11.51
C SER A 237 -10.39 14.22 -11.85
N CYS A 238 -9.17 14.75 -12.05
CA CYS A 238 -9.01 16.06 -12.63
C CYS A 238 -9.06 15.91 -14.16
N LEU A 239 -10.12 16.40 -14.77
CA LEU A 239 -10.17 16.61 -16.21
C LEU A 239 -9.35 17.89 -16.47
N LEU A 240 -8.09 17.73 -16.85
CA LEU A 240 -7.34 18.80 -17.45
C LEU A 240 -7.95 19.11 -18.84
N TYR A 241 -9.13 19.71 -18.83
CA TYR A 241 -9.59 20.44 -19.99
C TYR A 241 -8.70 21.68 -20.09
N THR A 242 -7.77 21.64 -21.01
CA THR A 242 -7.34 22.86 -21.62
C THR A 242 -8.60 23.48 -22.24
N SER A 243 -9.22 24.39 -21.55
CA SER A 243 -10.10 25.36 -22.16
C SER A 243 -9.34 25.93 -23.35
N PRO A 244 -9.89 25.90 -24.57
CA PRO A 244 -9.28 26.67 -25.64
C PRO A 244 -9.18 28.11 -25.13
N SER A 245 -7.97 28.59 -25.00
CA SER A 245 -7.71 29.98 -24.70
C SER A 245 -8.43 30.83 -25.74
N PRO A 246 -9.14 31.89 -25.35
CA PRO A 246 -9.81 32.78 -26.29
C PRO A 246 -8.83 33.40 -27.27
#